data_53a16b774e7ef535474b0d68a0a7f2dc
#
_entry.id   53a16b774e7ef535474b0d68a0a7f2dc
#
_cell.length_a   1.000
_cell.length_b   1.000
_cell.length_c   1.000
_cell.angle_alpha   90.00
_cell.angle_beta   90.00
_cell.angle_gamma   90.00
#
_symmetry.space_group_name_H-M   'P 1'
#
loop_
_entity.id
_entity.type
_entity.pdbx_description
1 polymer ?
#
loop_
_entity_poly.entity_id
_entity_poly.type
_entity_poly.pdbx_seq_one_letter_code
_entity_poly.pdbx_strand_id
1 'polypeptide(L)'
;MTAAARRSEREELVSVLISDLNKNLFVRQELDQNHVLYLAELIEAGVVLNPIEITPDMAVIDGRHRIEAAELNSQVEIKARIVSISDESELVARAYRANVGGALPPTQEDTEHTVLLLLDRGVAKKRIGELLGLPASLARKYVNEVQFKLKRQHLQRAVLAVTEGGLTVAKAAEQYAVEPAQLKEALSGKKKKWGISEIKLALSNQYRASSKRNSSICKKMIEKFEDGDVTAKQAMSIFNHLEHLQRRSARLVADWKKRFEAKTQI
;
A
#
# COMPACT_ATOMS: atom_id res chain seq x y z
N MET A 1 -17.77 2.05 41.16
CA MET A 1 -17.18 2.08 39.83
C MET A 1 -15.88 1.31 39.85
N THR A 2 -15.98 0.08 39.44
CA THR A 2 -14.95 -0.95 39.56
C THR A 2 -13.91 -0.77 38.47
N ALA A 3 -12.68 -0.53 38.85
CA ALA A 3 -11.50 -0.63 37.99
C ALA A 3 -11.35 -2.10 37.59
N ALA A 4 -11.84 -2.45 36.44
CA ALA A 4 -11.65 -3.77 35.86
C ALA A 4 -10.14 -3.98 35.65
N ALA A 5 -9.64 -5.01 36.26
CA ALA A 5 -8.27 -5.47 36.28
C ALA A 5 -7.66 -5.46 34.86
N ARG A 6 -6.71 -4.59 34.62
CA ARG A 6 -5.67 -4.82 33.60
C ARG A 6 -4.91 -6.05 34.08
N ARG A 7 -5.27 -7.23 33.56
CA ARG A 7 -4.37 -8.37 33.62
C ARG A 7 -3.08 -7.90 32.96
N SER A 8 -2.04 -7.69 33.76
CA SER A 8 -0.68 -7.56 33.25
C SER A 8 -0.37 -8.87 32.54
N GLU A 9 -0.42 -8.89 31.22
CA GLU A 9 0.19 -9.92 30.42
C GLU A 9 1.64 -9.99 30.92
N ARG A 10 2.03 -11.04 31.59
CA ARG A 10 3.43 -11.30 31.92
C ARG A 10 4.11 -11.58 30.60
N GLU A 11 4.78 -10.57 30.08
CA GLU A 11 5.60 -10.69 28.89
C GLU A 11 6.84 -11.51 29.29
N GLU A 12 6.82 -12.78 28.95
CA GLU A 12 7.94 -13.68 29.22
C GLU A 12 9.04 -13.44 28.18
N LEU A 13 10.21 -13.02 28.65
CA LEU A 13 11.38 -12.84 27.80
C LEU A 13 12.15 -14.17 27.77
N VAL A 14 12.27 -14.74 26.57
CA VAL A 14 12.93 -16.03 26.34
C VAL A 14 14.02 -15.90 25.27
N SER A 15 14.98 -16.84 25.26
CA SER A 15 15.88 -17.06 24.14
C SER A 15 15.33 -18.22 23.32
N VAL A 16 15.20 -18.06 22.02
CA VAL A 16 14.62 -19.04 21.11
C VAL A 16 15.57 -19.33 19.95
N LEU A 17 15.58 -20.58 19.48
CA LEU A 17 16.33 -20.93 18.27
C LEU A 17 15.69 -20.28 17.06
N ILE A 18 16.51 -19.64 16.21
CA ILE A 18 16.03 -18.98 14.99
C ILE A 18 15.45 -20.00 14.01
N SER A 19 15.97 -21.24 14.01
CA SER A 19 15.46 -22.35 13.22
C SER A 19 14.02 -22.75 13.53
N ASP A 20 13.56 -22.52 14.76
CA ASP A 20 12.24 -22.94 15.24
C ASP A 20 11.16 -21.89 14.94
N LEU A 21 11.57 -20.71 14.48
CA LEU A 21 10.66 -19.60 14.22
C LEU A 21 9.84 -19.83 12.94
N ASN A 22 8.52 -19.69 13.08
CA ASN A 22 7.61 -19.65 11.95
C ASN A 22 7.54 -18.23 11.39
N LYS A 23 8.17 -18.04 10.24
CA LYS A 23 8.29 -16.75 9.56
C LYS A 23 7.19 -16.49 8.51
N ASN A 24 6.08 -17.23 8.51
CA ASN A 24 5.04 -17.17 7.47
C ASN A 24 4.17 -15.91 7.55
N LEU A 25 3.97 -15.34 8.74
CA LEU A 25 3.26 -14.09 8.88
C LEU A 25 4.20 -12.92 8.57
N PHE A 26 3.91 -12.19 7.51
CA PHE A 26 4.68 -10.99 7.16
C PHE A 26 3.73 -9.92 6.62
N VAL A 27 3.62 -8.81 7.34
CA VAL A 27 2.71 -7.69 7.03
C VAL A 27 3.31 -6.66 6.07
N ARG A 28 4.57 -6.82 5.69
CA ARG A 28 5.22 -6.04 4.64
C ARG A 28 5.20 -6.82 3.33
N GLN A 29 5.31 -6.13 2.20
CA GLN A 29 5.46 -6.81 0.91
C GLN A 29 6.85 -7.43 0.75
N GLU A 30 7.87 -6.67 1.16
CA GLU A 30 9.27 -7.06 1.02
C GLU A 30 10.07 -6.70 2.27
N LEU A 31 11.16 -7.40 2.49
CA LEU A 31 12.16 -7.05 3.49
C LEU A 31 13.06 -5.94 2.95
N ASP A 32 13.23 -4.89 3.75
CA ASP A 32 14.20 -3.85 3.42
C ASP A 32 15.62 -4.36 3.74
N GLN A 33 16.34 -4.75 2.69
CA GLN A 33 17.69 -5.31 2.81
C GLN A 33 18.69 -4.31 3.38
N ASN A 34 18.55 -3.02 3.10
CA ASN A 34 19.42 -1.99 3.67
C ASN A 34 19.23 -1.89 5.19
N HIS A 35 17.98 -2.00 5.64
CA HIS A 35 17.68 -2.02 7.08
C HIS A 35 18.19 -3.29 7.74
N VAL A 36 18.13 -4.45 7.07
CA VAL A 36 18.72 -5.71 7.58
C VAL A 36 20.23 -5.56 7.74
N LEU A 37 20.94 -5.05 6.74
CA LEU A 37 22.39 -4.82 6.78
C LEU A 37 22.76 -3.84 7.90
N TYR A 38 22.05 -2.75 8.04
CA TYR A 38 22.26 -1.78 9.13
C TYR A 38 22.13 -2.44 10.50
N LEU A 39 21.09 -3.27 10.71
CA LEU A 39 20.91 -4.00 11.96
C LEU A 39 22.03 -5.05 12.19
N ALA A 40 22.51 -5.68 11.11
CA ALA A 40 23.63 -6.63 11.19
C ALA A 40 24.92 -5.95 11.63
N GLU A 41 25.22 -4.75 11.09
CA GLU A 41 26.35 -3.92 11.52
C GLU A 41 26.26 -3.53 13.01
N LEU A 42 25.06 -3.20 13.49
CA LEU A 42 24.84 -2.91 14.90
C LEU A 42 25.11 -4.13 15.78
N ILE A 43 24.66 -5.32 15.37
CA ILE A 43 24.93 -6.58 16.10
C ILE A 43 26.44 -6.85 16.15
N GLU A 44 27.14 -6.71 15.02
CA GLU A 44 28.59 -6.89 14.93
C GLU A 44 29.34 -5.91 15.86
N ALA A 45 28.84 -4.67 15.97
CA ALA A 45 29.36 -3.66 16.90
C ALA A 45 29.00 -3.92 18.37
N GLY A 46 28.32 -5.03 18.71
CA GLY A 46 27.96 -5.41 20.07
C GLY A 46 26.68 -4.71 20.59
N VAL A 47 25.90 -4.06 19.74
CA VAL A 47 24.62 -3.45 20.14
C VAL A 47 23.58 -4.53 20.37
N VAL A 48 22.94 -4.51 21.55
CA VAL A 48 21.83 -5.42 21.87
C VAL A 48 20.54 -4.84 21.30
N LEU A 49 19.97 -5.54 20.32
CA LEU A 49 18.69 -5.15 19.74
C LEU A 49 17.51 -5.50 20.66
N ASN A 50 16.40 -4.79 20.48
CA ASN A 50 15.15 -5.11 21.18
C ASN A 50 14.68 -6.54 20.85
N PRO A 51 14.07 -7.27 21.82
CA PRO A 51 13.51 -8.59 21.58
C PRO A 51 12.49 -8.57 20.41
N ILE A 52 12.43 -9.66 19.67
CA ILE A 52 11.35 -9.90 18.70
C ILE A 52 10.05 -10.23 19.44
N GLU A 53 8.90 -10.11 18.76
CA GLU A 53 7.62 -10.60 19.29
C GLU A 53 7.19 -11.87 18.56
N ILE A 54 6.83 -12.89 19.31
CA ILE A 54 6.36 -14.19 18.79
C ILE A 54 5.10 -14.64 19.53
N THR A 55 4.36 -15.55 18.91
CA THR A 55 3.30 -16.31 19.58
C THR A 55 3.85 -17.52 20.35
N PRO A 56 3.07 -18.18 21.21
CA PRO A 56 3.49 -19.42 21.89
C PRO A 56 3.84 -20.56 20.93
N ASP A 57 3.30 -20.58 19.72
CA ASP A 57 3.58 -21.53 18.64
C ASP A 57 4.69 -21.04 17.69
N MET A 58 5.55 -20.15 18.17
CA MET A 58 6.73 -19.62 17.48
C MET A 58 6.43 -18.80 16.21
N ALA A 59 5.21 -18.37 15.95
CA ALA A 59 4.92 -17.48 14.82
C ALA A 59 5.44 -16.06 15.11
N VAL A 60 6.22 -15.52 14.19
CA VAL A 60 6.83 -14.18 14.32
C VAL A 60 5.77 -13.10 14.07
N ILE A 61 5.54 -12.25 15.09
CA ILE A 61 4.66 -11.09 15.02
C ILE A 61 5.44 -9.85 14.56
N ASP A 62 6.58 -9.58 15.21
CA ASP A 62 7.45 -8.45 14.89
C ASP A 62 8.94 -8.82 15.04
N GLY A 63 9.77 -8.21 14.21
CA GLY A 63 11.22 -8.36 14.28
C GLY A 63 11.83 -9.15 13.13
N ARG A 64 11.14 -9.33 12.01
CA ARG A 64 11.66 -10.06 10.85
C ARG A 64 13.03 -9.55 10.39
N HIS A 65 13.24 -8.24 10.30
CA HIS A 65 14.54 -7.65 9.96
C HIS A 65 15.64 -8.00 10.99
N ARG A 66 15.28 -8.04 12.28
CA ARG A 66 16.20 -8.42 13.37
C ARG A 66 16.62 -9.89 13.29
N ILE A 67 15.70 -10.77 12.89
CA ILE A 67 15.97 -12.19 12.66
C ILE A 67 16.95 -12.37 11.51
N GLU A 68 16.68 -11.76 10.36
CA GLU A 68 17.58 -11.84 9.19
C GLU A 68 18.97 -11.24 9.50
N ALA A 69 19.03 -10.15 10.26
CA ALA A 69 20.28 -9.54 10.70
C ALA A 69 21.06 -10.46 11.65
N ALA A 70 20.37 -11.18 12.55
CA ALA A 70 20.97 -12.16 13.44
C ALA A 70 21.52 -13.38 12.66
N GLU A 71 20.77 -13.86 11.66
CA GLU A 71 21.21 -14.93 10.75
C GLU A 71 22.46 -14.53 9.97
N LEU A 72 22.56 -13.30 9.47
CA LEU A 72 23.76 -12.78 8.80
C LEU A 72 24.98 -12.79 9.72
N ASN A 73 24.78 -12.54 11.03
CA ASN A 73 25.84 -12.62 12.05
C ASN A 73 26.03 -14.04 12.60
N SER A 74 25.50 -15.07 11.97
CA SER A 74 25.60 -16.48 12.38
C SER A 74 25.11 -16.74 13.80
N GLN A 75 24.20 -15.92 14.32
CA GLN A 75 23.55 -16.16 15.59
C GLN A 75 22.54 -17.31 15.47
N VAL A 76 22.56 -18.23 16.42
CA VAL A 76 21.67 -19.40 16.45
C VAL A 76 20.41 -19.11 17.25
N GLU A 77 20.49 -18.21 18.20
CA GLU A 77 19.40 -17.82 19.10
C GLU A 77 19.12 -16.31 19.01
N ILE A 78 17.88 -15.96 19.32
CA ILE A 78 17.46 -14.56 19.42
C ILE A 78 16.54 -14.37 20.64
N LYS A 79 16.62 -13.21 21.28
CA LYS A 79 15.71 -12.84 22.37
C LYS A 79 14.32 -12.54 21.85
N ALA A 80 13.32 -13.16 22.43
CA ALA A 80 11.92 -13.03 22.04
C ALA A 80 11.02 -12.75 23.23
N ARG A 81 9.92 -12.07 22.97
CA ARG A 81 8.82 -11.85 23.89
C ARG A 81 7.63 -12.65 23.38
N ILE A 82 7.09 -13.52 24.24
CA ILE A 82 5.92 -14.33 23.92
C ILE A 82 4.66 -13.51 24.17
N VAL A 83 3.78 -13.44 23.15
CA VAL A 83 2.52 -12.73 23.19
C VAL A 83 1.40 -13.69 22.82
N SER A 84 0.47 -13.91 23.75
CA SER A 84 -0.68 -14.79 23.52
C SER A 84 -1.79 -14.05 22.78
N ILE A 85 -2.00 -14.41 21.51
CA ILE A 85 -3.10 -13.91 20.69
C ILE A 85 -3.79 -15.11 20.05
N SER A 86 -5.08 -15.26 20.29
CA SER A 86 -5.89 -16.37 19.78
C SER A 86 -6.62 -16.08 18.46
N ASP A 87 -6.80 -14.80 18.11
CA ASP A 87 -7.46 -14.36 16.89
C ASP A 87 -6.41 -14.03 15.82
N GLU A 88 -6.41 -14.78 14.72
CA GLU A 88 -5.49 -14.55 13.61
C GLU A 88 -5.58 -13.14 13.01
N SER A 89 -6.76 -12.53 13.04
CA SER A 89 -6.96 -11.16 12.53
C SER A 89 -6.31 -10.14 13.46
N GLU A 90 -6.41 -10.37 14.78
CA GLU A 90 -5.72 -9.53 15.77
C GLU A 90 -4.20 -9.73 15.70
N LEU A 91 -3.74 -10.95 15.38
CA LEU A 91 -2.31 -11.22 15.15
C LEU A 91 -1.75 -10.38 14.00
N VAL A 92 -2.43 -10.36 12.85
CA VAL A 92 -2.08 -9.52 11.70
C VAL A 92 -2.10 -8.05 12.08
N ALA A 93 -3.15 -7.62 12.79
CA ALA A 93 -3.29 -6.24 13.22
C ALA A 93 -2.19 -5.81 14.18
N ARG A 94 -1.80 -6.65 15.13
CA ARG A 94 -0.69 -6.39 16.05
C ARG A 94 0.63 -6.28 15.29
N ALA A 95 0.92 -7.21 14.37
CA ALA A 95 2.12 -7.17 13.54
C ALA A 95 2.21 -5.86 12.73
N TYR A 96 1.09 -5.37 12.20
CA TYR A 96 1.04 -4.08 11.52
C TYR A 96 1.28 -2.91 12.49
N ARG A 97 0.56 -2.87 13.62
CA ARG A 97 0.67 -1.77 14.60
C ARG A 97 2.05 -1.68 15.24
N ALA A 98 2.75 -2.81 15.42
CA ALA A 98 4.12 -2.83 15.93
C ALA A 98 5.10 -2.06 15.03
N ASN A 99 4.79 -1.96 13.73
CA ASN A 99 5.58 -1.20 12.77
C ASN A 99 5.17 0.28 12.63
N VAL A 100 3.98 0.66 13.13
CA VAL A 100 3.50 2.05 13.05
C VAL A 100 4.26 2.92 14.06
N GLY A 101 4.92 3.97 13.58
CA GLY A 101 5.74 4.85 14.43
C GLY A 101 7.12 4.33 14.78
N GLY A 102 7.51 3.15 14.27
CA GLY A 102 8.85 2.60 14.40
C GLY A 102 9.87 3.27 13.47
N ALA A 103 11.12 2.80 13.54
CA ALA A 103 12.23 3.30 12.71
C ALA A 103 11.98 3.12 11.20
N LEU A 104 11.22 2.08 10.84
CA LEU A 104 10.79 1.82 9.46
C LEU A 104 9.25 1.71 9.45
N PRO A 105 8.51 2.82 9.25
CA PRO A 105 7.06 2.78 9.22
C PRO A 105 6.54 2.02 7.98
N PRO A 106 5.32 1.42 8.05
CA PRO A 106 4.71 0.75 6.92
C PRO A 106 4.50 1.70 5.74
N THR A 107 4.81 1.24 4.54
CA THR A 107 4.52 1.93 3.29
C THR A 107 3.02 1.83 2.95
N GLN A 108 2.62 2.50 1.86
CA GLN A 108 1.27 2.33 1.33
C GLN A 108 1.04 0.89 0.87
N GLU A 109 2.02 0.31 0.21
CA GLU A 109 2.00 -1.05 -0.30
C GLU A 109 1.91 -2.08 0.83
N ASP A 110 2.66 -1.88 1.93
CA ASP A 110 2.57 -2.71 3.14
C ASP A 110 1.18 -2.65 3.77
N THR A 111 0.60 -1.44 3.82
CA THR A 111 -0.76 -1.25 4.34
C THR A 111 -1.81 -1.95 3.46
N GLU A 112 -1.68 -1.85 2.13
CA GLU A 112 -2.56 -2.55 1.20
C GLU A 112 -2.40 -4.08 1.32
N HIS A 113 -1.17 -4.58 1.47
CA HIS A 113 -0.90 -6.00 1.71
C HIS A 113 -1.54 -6.48 3.02
N THR A 114 -1.40 -5.72 4.10
CA THR A 114 -2.03 -6.05 5.38
C THR A 114 -3.56 -6.06 5.29
N VAL A 115 -4.15 -5.09 4.56
CA VAL A 115 -5.60 -5.07 4.30
C VAL A 115 -6.03 -6.30 3.51
N LEU A 116 -5.25 -6.74 2.53
CA LEU A 116 -5.50 -7.99 1.80
C LEU A 116 -5.49 -9.20 2.74
N LEU A 117 -4.47 -9.34 3.59
CA LEU A 117 -4.38 -10.42 4.56
C LEU A 117 -5.59 -10.49 5.50
N LEU A 118 -6.14 -9.35 5.92
CA LEU A 118 -7.33 -9.28 6.75
C LEU A 118 -8.61 -9.64 5.97
N LEU A 119 -8.72 -9.21 4.71
CA LEU A 119 -9.86 -9.56 3.86
C LEU A 119 -9.88 -11.06 3.56
N ASP A 120 -8.74 -11.68 3.30
CA ASP A 120 -8.60 -13.12 3.04
C ASP A 120 -8.98 -13.97 4.27
N ARG A 121 -8.82 -13.41 5.48
CA ARG A 121 -9.29 -14.00 6.75
C ARG A 121 -10.78 -13.72 7.05
N GLY A 122 -11.50 -13.13 6.10
CA GLY A 122 -12.93 -12.84 6.24
C GLY A 122 -13.26 -11.67 7.17
N VAL A 123 -12.29 -10.82 7.52
CA VAL A 123 -12.55 -9.66 8.36
C VAL A 123 -13.50 -8.69 7.66
N ALA A 124 -14.56 -8.30 8.34
CA ALA A 124 -15.52 -7.34 7.82
C ALA A 124 -14.83 -5.98 7.53
N LYS A 125 -15.07 -5.42 6.35
CA LYS A 125 -14.45 -4.17 5.88
C LYS A 125 -14.49 -3.03 6.90
N LYS A 126 -15.58 -2.92 7.66
CA LYS A 126 -15.76 -1.89 8.70
C LYS A 126 -14.81 -2.05 9.88
N ARG A 127 -14.40 -3.30 10.21
CA ARG A 127 -13.49 -3.60 11.31
C ARG A 127 -12.03 -3.37 10.98
N ILE A 128 -11.65 -3.38 9.70
CA ILE A 128 -10.24 -3.26 9.27
C ILE A 128 -9.62 -1.95 9.80
N GLY A 129 -10.34 -0.84 9.73
CA GLY A 129 -9.86 0.44 10.23
C GLY A 129 -9.56 0.42 11.73
N GLU A 130 -10.46 -0.15 12.52
CA GLU A 130 -10.31 -0.30 13.98
C GLU A 130 -9.11 -1.19 14.33
N LEU A 131 -9.00 -2.35 13.67
CA LEU A 131 -7.91 -3.30 13.87
C LEU A 131 -6.54 -2.67 13.56
N LEU A 132 -6.41 -1.93 12.46
CA LEU A 132 -5.16 -1.32 12.06
C LEU A 132 -4.88 0.05 12.73
N GLY A 133 -5.83 0.59 13.50
CA GLY A 133 -5.71 1.93 14.08
C GLY A 133 -5.76 3.04 13.02
N LEU A 134 -6.41 2.79 11.87
CA LEU A 134 -6.49 3.76 10.78
C LEU A 134 -7.79 4.58 10.84
N PRO A 135 -7.74 5.88 10.50
CA PRO A 135 -8.96 6.68 10.32
C PRO A 135 -9.92 6.01 9.32
N ALA A 136 -11.23 6.04 9.58
CA ALA A 136 -12.24 5.36 8.79
C ALA A 136 -12.21 5.72 7.28
N SER A 137 -11.90 6.96 6.94
CA SER A 137 -11.76 7.43 5.56
C SER A 137 -10.57 6.77 4.85
N LEU A 138 -9.44 6.65 5.55
CA LEU A 138 -8.21 6.06 5.04
C LEU A 138 -8.35 4.54 4.91
N ALA A 139 -8.91 3.88 5.91
CA ALA A 139 -9.21 2.45 5.85
C ALA A 139 -10.12 2.09 4.67
N ARG A 140 -11.19 2.89 4.45
CA ARG A 140 -12.09 2.72 3.30
C ARG A 140 -11.34 2.87 1.97
N LYS A 141 -10.43 3.84 1.88
CA LYS A 141 -9.61 4.04 0.68
C LYS A 141 -8.80 2.78 0.39
N TYR A 142 -8.02 2.27 1.35
CA TYR A 142 -7.21 1.07 1.16
C TYR A 142 -8.04 -0.17 0.84
N VAL A 143 -9.15 -0.39 1.53
CA VAL A 143 -10.07 -1.51 1.23
C VAL A 143 -10.58 -1.45 -0.20
N ASN A 144 -10.99 -0.27 -0.68
CA ASN A 144 -11.47 -0.09 -2.06
C ASN A 144 -10.35 -0.32 -3.09
N GLU A 145 -9.14 0.17 -2.83
CA GLU A 145 -7.98 -0.01 -3.71
C GLU A 145 -7.59 -1.49 -3.82
N VAL A 146 -7.50 -2.19 -2.69
CA VAL A 146 -7.19 -3.63 -2.67
C VAL A 146 -8.26 -4.42 -3.42
N GLN A 147 -9.55 -4.15 -3.17
CA GLN A 147 -10.63 -4.83 -3.88
C GLN A 147 -10.62 -4.57 -5.39
N PHE A 148 -10.29 -3.35 -5.79
CA PHE A 148 -10.15 -3.02 -7.21
C PHE A 148 -8.99 -3.78 -7.86
N LYS A 149 -7.83 -3.86 -7.19
CA LYS A 149 -6.67 -4.63 -7.65
C LYS A 149 -7.00 -6.12 -7.76
N LEU A 150 -7.65 -6.71 -6.76
CA LEU A 150 -8.09 -8.11 -6.77
C LEU A 150 -9.05 -8.42 -7.93
N LYS A 151 -10.10 -7.61 -8.10
CA LYS A 151 -11.03 -7.78 -9.23
C LYS A 151 -10.32 -7.74 -10.57
N ARG A 152 -9.37 -6.84 -10.73
CA ARG A 152 -8.57 -6.74 -11.95
C ARG A 152 -7.69 -7.97 -12.17
N GLN A 153 -7.05 -8.49 -11.13
CA GLN A 153 -6.24 -9.70 -11.20
C GLN A 153 -7.10 -10.93 -11.53
N HIS A 154 -8.26 -11.08 -10.90
CA HIS A 154 -9.20 -12.16 -11.18
C HIS A 154 -9.66 -12.13 -12.65
N LEU A 155 -10.02 -10.94 -13.14
CA LEU A 155 -10.40 -10.78 -14.55
C LEU A 155 -9.25 -11.14 -15.50
N GLN A 156 -8.02 -10.70 -15.23
CA GLN A 156 -6.85 -11.05 -16.04
C GLN A 156 -6.60 -12.55 -16.06
N ARG A 157 -6.66 -13.22 -14.89
CA ARG A 157 -6.50 -14.67 -14.78
C ARG A 157 -7.61 -15.42 -15.53
N ALA A 158 -8.86 -14.95 -15.42
CA ALA A 158 -9.97 -15.53 -16.15
C ALA A 158 -9.80 -15.39 -17.67
N VAL A 159 -9.32 -14.23 -18.16
CA VAL A 159 -9.00 -14.02 -19.57
C VAL A 159 -7.93 -14.99 -20.04
N LEU A 160 -6.81 -15.12 -19.32
CA LEU A 160 -5.73 -16.05 -19.65
C LEU A 160 -6.21 -17.51 -19.65
N ALA A 161 -7.02 -17.89 -18.66
CA ALA A 161 -7.58 -19.25 -18.59
C ALA A 161 -8.48 -19.60 -19.79
N VAL A 162 -9.15 -18.62 -20.39
CA VAL A 162 -9.93 -18.83 -21.62
C VAL A 162 -9.04 -18.80 -22.85
N THR A 163 -8.11 -17.85 -22.97
CA THR A 163 -7.31 -17.64 -24.20
C THR A 163 -6.18 -18.66 -24.34
N GLU A 164 -5.57 -19.07 -23.26
CA GLU A 164 -4.40 -19.95 -23.26
C GLU A 164 -4.71 -21.32 -22.61
N GLY A 165 -5.57 -21.33 -21.59
CA GLY A 165 -5.92 -22.53 -20.82
C GLY A 165 -7.09 -23.33 -21.39
N GLY A 166 -7.75 -22.86 -22.48
CA GLY A 166 -8.86 -23.58 -23.15
C GLY A 166 -10.13 -23.74 -22.31
N LEU A 167 -10.26 -23.01 -21.19
CA LEU A 167 -11.48 -23.02 -20.37
C LEU A 167 -12.62 -22.31 -21.11
N THR A 168 -13.85 -22.80 -20.91
CA THR A 168 -15.03 -22.06 -21.37
C THR A 168 -15.22 -20.81 -20.53
N VAL A 169 -15.83 -19.76 -21.12
CA VAL A 169 -16.12 -18.50 -20.41
C VAL A 169 -16.89 -18.73 -19.11
N ALA A 170 -17.86 -19.66 -19.12
CA ALA A 170 -18.64 -19.99 -17.93
C ALA A 170 -17.77 -20.57 -16.81
N LYS A 171 -16.92 -21.57 -17.12
CA LYS A 171 -16.03 -22.18 -16.14
C LYS A 171 -14.98 -21.21 -15.61
N ALA A 172 -14.39 -20.39 -16.49
CA ALA A 172 -13.43 -19.38 -16.07
C ALA A 172 -14.06 -18.29 -15.19
N ALA A 173 -15.28 -17.85 -15.51
CA ALA A 173 -16.03 -16.89 -14.72
C ALA A 173 -16.33 -17.42 -13.31
N GLU A 174 -16.74 -18.67 -13.20
CA GLU A 174 -16.99 -19.36 -11.92
C GLU A 174 -15.69 -19.53 -11.12
N GLN A 175 -14.65 -20.09 -11.74
CA GLN A 175 -13.37 -20.39 -11.08
C GLN A 175 -12.68 -19.15 -10.51
N TYR A 176 -12.76 -18.02 -11.20
CA TYR A 176 -12.11 -16.76 -10.79
C TYR A 176 -13.07 -15.74 -10.16
N ALA A 177 -14.31 -16.14 -9.87
CA ALA A 177 -15.34 -15.29 -9.30
C ALA A 177 -15.50 -13.95 -10.05
N VAL A 178 -15.61 -14.01 -11.36
CA VAL A 178 -15.77 -12.86 -12.27
C VAL A 178 -17.14 -12.93 -12.92
N GLU A 179 -17.79 -11.77 -13.07
CA GLU A 179 -19.05 -11.70 -13.82
C GLU A 179 -18.85 -12.14 -15.29
N PRO A 180 -19.64 -13.11 -15.80
CA PRO A 180 -19.47 -13.63 -17.16
C PRO A 180 -19.56 -12.54 -18.24
N ALA A 181 -20.37 -11.49 -18.00
CA ALA A 181 -20.51 -10.35 -18.90
C ALA A 181 -19.21 -9.54 -19.00
N GLN A 182 -18.54 -9.28 -17.87
CA GLN A 182 -17.25 -8.58 -17.83
C GLN A 182 -16.15 -9.39 -18.53
N LEU A 183 -16.14 -10.71 -18.33
CA LEU A 183 -15.19 -11.59 -18.99
C LEU A 183 -15.39 -11.62 -20.50
N LYS A 184 -16.63 -11.72 -20.98
CA LYS A 184 -16.97 -11.61 -22.42
C LYS A 184 -16.55 -10.26 -23.01
N GLU A 185 -16.77 -9.17 -22.28
CA GLU A 185 -16.35 -7.83 -22.71
C GLU A 185 -14.82 -7.75 -22.82
N ALA A 186 -14.08 -8.25 -21.84
CA ALA A 186 -12.62 -8.29 -21.86
C ALA A 186 -12.05 -9.15 -23.00
N LEU A 187 -12.65 -10.32 -23.27
CA LEU A 187 -12.27 -11.22 -24.35
C LEU A 187 -12.59 -10.66 -25.75
N SER A 188 -13.63 -9.84 -25.86
CA SER A 188 -14.03 -9.28 -27.16
C SER A 188 -12.99 -8.33 -27.77
N GLY A 189 -11.96 -7.95 -27.02
CA GLY A 189 -10.93 -7.00 -27.44
C GLY A 189 -11.48 -5.61 -27.82
N LYS A 190 -12.79 -5.41 -27.66
CA LYS A 190 -13.41 -4.11 -27.89
C LYS A 190 -12.93 -3.17 -26.82
N LYS A 191 -11.94 -2.34 -27.15
CA LYS A 191 -11.61 -1.17 -26.33
C LYS A 191 -12.91 -0.45 -26.03
N LYS A 192 -13.23 -0.30 -24.73
CA LYS A 192 -14.41 0.47 -24.30
C LYS A 192 -14.40 1.78 -25.07
N LYS A 193 -15.35 1.95 -25.98
CA LYS A 193 -15.48 3.22 -26.70
C LYS A 193 -15.93 4.23 -25.67
N TRP A 194 -15.01 5.09 -25.27
CA TRP A 194 -15.34 6.20 -24.38
C TRP A 194 -16.33 7.09 -25.07
N GLY A 195 -17.52 7.22 -24.53
CA GLY A 195 -18.48 8.22 -24.97
C GLY A 195 -17.93 9.63 -24.72
N ILE A 196 -18.39 10.60 -25.50
CA ILE A 196 -17.95 12.01 -25.34
C ILE A 196 -18.14 12.50 -23.91
N SER A 197 -19.22 12.10 -23.26
CA SER A 197 -19.51 12.46 -21.86
C SER A 197 -18.49 11.88 -20.88
N GLU A 198 -18.04 10.62 -21.08
CA GLU A 198 -17.03 9.97 -20.25
C GLU A 198 -15.67 10.64 -20.44
N ILE A 199 -15.29 10.98 -21.66
CA ILE A 199 -14.06 11.72 -21.98
C ILE A 199 -14.08 13.09 -21.29
N LYS A 200 -15.17 13.85 -21.43
CA LYS A 200 -15.33 15.15 -20.78
C LYS A 200 -15.23 15.05 -19.26
N LEU A 201 -15.85 14.03 -18.65
CA LEU A 201 -15.79 13.80 -17.22
C LEU A 201 -14.36 13.45 -16.75
N ALA A 202 -13.66 12.58 -17.47
CA ALA A 202 -12.27 12.21 -17.18
C ALA A 202 -11.34 13.43 -17.24
N LEU A 203 -11.46 14.24 -18.30
CA LEU A 203 -10.69 15.49 -18.44
C LEU A 203 -10.99 16.48 -17.32
N SER A 204 -12.28 16.64 -16.95
CA SER A 204 -12.67 17.51 -15.85
C SER A 204 -12.10 17.05 -14.50
N ASN A 205 -12.11 15.76 -14.24
CA ASN A 205 -11.54 15.18 -13.01
C ASN A 205 -10.03 15.35 -12.97
N GLN A 206 -9.34 15.13 -14.08
CA GLN A 206 -7.90 15.34 -14.20
C GLN A 206 -7.53 16.80 -13.97
N TYR A 207 -8.27 17.73 -14.57
CA TYR A 207 -8.08 19.17 -14.39
C TYR A 207 -8.28 19.60 -12.93
N ARG A 208 -9.36 19.13 -12.28
CA ARG A 208 -9.60 19.41 -10.85
C ARG A 208 -8.48 18.91 -9.97
N ALA A 209 -7.99 17.68 -10.20
CA ALA A 209 -6.89 17.10 -9.44
C ALA A 209 -5.59 17.91 -9.63
N SER A 210 -5.28 18.31 -10.86
CA SER A 210 -4.12 19.14 -11.18
C SER A 210 -4.22 20.54 -10.54
N SER A 211 -5.38 21.19 -10.68
CA SER A 211 -5.65 22.51 -10.08
C SER A 211 -5.50 22.48 -8.56
N LYS A 212 -6.04 21.44 -7.89
CA LYS A 212 -5.89 21.28 -6.44
C LYS A 212 -4.42 21.10 -6.02
N ARG A 213 -3.64 20.31 -6.78
CA ARG A 213 -2.20 20.14 -6.53
C ARG A 213 -1.44 21.45 -6.72
N ASN A 214 -1.69 22.17 -7.80
CA ASN A 214 -1.05 23.45 -8.07
C ASN A 214 -1.37 24.48 -6.96
N SER A 215 -2.61 24.57 -6.53
CA SER A 215 -3.02 25.43 -5.41
C SER A 215 -2.28 25.06 -4.12
N SER A 216 -2.14 23.76 -3.82
CA SER A 216 -1.39 23.29 -2.66
C SER A 216 0.10 23.65 -2.73
N ILE A 217 0.70 23.54 -3.93
CA ILE A 217 2.11 23.95 -4.13
C ILE A 217 2.27 25.45 -3.92
N CYS A 218 1.40 26.26 -4.52
CA CYS A 218 1.43 27.73 -4.35
C CYS A 218 1.29 28.12 -2.88
N LYS A 219 0.36 27.50 -2.14
CA LYS A 219 0.17 27.76 -0.71
C LYS A 219 1.44 27.44 0.08
N LYS A 220 2.04 26.27 -0.11
CA LYS A 220 3.30 25.88 0.54
C LYS A 220 4.46 26.80 0.19
N MET A 221 4.51 27.32 -1.04
CA MET A 221 5.54 28.27 -1.43
C MET A 221 5.39 29.63 -0.72
N ILE A 222 4.15 30.08 -0.52
CA ILE A 222 3.86 31.31 0.23
C ILE A 222 4.25 31.12 1.71
N GLU A 223 3.82 30.01 2.33
CA GLU A 223 4.20 29.66 3.71
C GLU A 223 5.73 29.66 3.89
N LYS A 224 6.47 28.99 3.00
CA LYS A 224 7.95 28.96 3.04
C LYS A 224 8.61 30.32 2.82
N PHE A 225 7.99 31.20 2.06
CA PHE A 225 8.46 32.57 1.89
C PHE A 225 8.20 33.41 3.17
N GLU A 226 7.05 33.25 3.79
CA GLU A 226 6.69 33.91 5.06
C GLU A 226 7.61 33.45 6.21
N ASP A 227 7.97 32.14 6.22
CA ASP A 227 8.90 31.55 7.20
C ASP A 227 10.39 31.93 6.94
N GLY A 228 10.69 32.58 5.82
CA GLY A 228 12.06 32.97 5.44
C GLY A 228 12.91 31.84 4.83
N ASP A 229 12.35 30.65 4.62
CA ASP A 229 13.03 29.50 4.02
C ASP A 229 13.37 29.71 2.54
N VAL A 230 12.61 30.54 1.85
CA VAL A 230 12.67 30.78 0.42
C VAL A 230 12.66 32.27 0.12
N THR A 231 13.53 32.72 -0.75
CA THR A 231 13.56 34.11 -1.20
C THR A 231 12.42 34.43 -2.17
N ALA A 232 12.00 35.68 -2.27
CA ALA A 232 11.01 36.12 -3.24
C ALA A 232 11.35 35.74 -4.68
N LYS A 233 12.64 35.77 -5.05
CA LYS A 233 13.13 35.36 -6.38
C LYS A 233 12.91 33.86 -6.64
N GLN A 234 13.14 33.02 -5.64
CA GLN A 234 12.90 31.57 -5.73
C GLN A 234 11.42 31.24 -5.83
N ALA A 235 10.57 31.87 -4.99
CA ALA A 235 9.12 31.71 -5.04
C ALA A 235 8.58 32.13 -6.41
N MET A 236 9.00 33.28 -6.92
CA MET A 236 8.60 33.78 -8.24
C MET A 236 9.02 32.83 -9.37
N SER A 237 10.20 32.22 -9.28
CA SER A 237 10.66 31.22 -10.24
C SER A 237 9.71 30.03 -10.33
N ILE A 238 9.16 29.55 -9.21
CA ILE A 238 8.18 28.44 -9.19
C ILE A 238 6.87 28.87 -9.84
N PHE A 239 6.36 30.07 -9.54
CA PHE A 239 5.14 30.58 -10.17
C PHE A 239 5.29 30.74 -11.68
N ASN A 240 6.43 31.28 -12.15
CA ASN A 240 6.75 31.40 -13.58
C ASN A 240 6.82 30.03 -14.25
N HIS A 241 7.38 29.02 -13.57
CA HIS A 241 7.41 27.63 -14.07
C HIS A 241 6.01 27.05 -14.24
N LEU A 242 5.13 27.22 -13.24
CA LEU A 242 3.73 26.77 -13.31
C LEU A 242 2.99 27.46 -14.47
N GLU A 243 3.19 28.75 -14.65
CA GLU A 243 2.61 29.50 -15.78
C GLU A 243 3.13 28.99 -17.13
N HIS A 244 4.43 28.70 -17.23
CA HIS A 244 5.02 28.11 -18.43
C HIS A 244 4.39 26.75 -18.77
N LEU A 245 4.17 25.88 -17.77
CA LEU A 245 3.52 24.58 -17.96
C LEU A 245 2.08 24.73 -18.44
N GLN A 246 1.33 25.69 -17.91
CA GLN A 246 -0.03 26.00 -18.38
C GLN A 246 -0.04 26.49 -19.82
N ARG A 247 0.85 27.40 -20.20
CA ARG A 247 0.98 27.88 -21.59
C ARG A 247 1.36 26.76 -22.56
N ARG A 248 2.25 25.84 -22.14
CA ARG A 248 2.62 24.66 -22.94
C ARG A 248 1.43 23.74 -23.18
N SER A 249 0.64 23.49 -22.14
CA SER A 249 -0.59 22.69 -22.26
C SER A 249 -1.61 23.31 -23.20
N ALA A 250 -1.80 24.64 -23.12
CA ALA A 250 -2.71 25.37 -24.01
C ALA A 250 -2.26 25.31 -25.50
N ARG A 251 -0.95 25.43 -25.76
CA ARG A 251 -0.39 25.28 -27.12
C ARG A 251 -0.63 23.88 -27.67
N LEU A 252 -0.41 22.83 -26.86
CA LEU A 252 -0.68 21.45 -27.25
C LEU A 252 -2.13 21.25 -27.70
N VAL A 253 -3.09 21.79 -26.94
CA VAL A 253 -4.52 21.71 -27.28
C VAL A 253 -4.81 22.45 -28.60
N ALA A 254 -4.22 23.65 -28.79
CA ALA A 254 -4.38 24.42 -30.01
C ALA A 254 -3.85 23.69 -31.27
N ASP A 255 -2.69 23.03 -31.14
CA ASP A 255 -2.09 22.25 -32.22
C ASP A 255 -2.95 21.03 -32.59
N TRP A 256 -3.49 20.33 -31.58
CA TRP A 256 -4.41 19.23 -31.84
C TRP A 256 -5.71 19.68 -32.47
N LYS A 257 -6.25 20.84 -32.05
CA LYS A 257 -7.44 21.45 -32.67
C LYS A 257 -7.20 21.76 -34.14
N LYS A 258 -6.08 22.41 -34.50
CA LYS A 258 -5.70 22.67 -35.88
C LYS A 258 -5.60 21.39 -36.72
N ARG A 259 -4.96 20.34 -36.18
CA ARG A 259 -4.88 19.04 -36.88
C ARG A 259 -6.22 18.40 -37.10
N PHE A 260 -7.14 18.56 -36.18
CA PHE A 260 -8.50 18.04 -36.29
C PHE A 260 -9.28 18.83 -37.36
N GLU A 261 -9.23 20.16 -37.32
CA GLU A 261 -9.87 21.04 -38.29
C GLU A 261 -9.36 20.76 -39.70
N ALA A 262 -8.07 20.58 -39.90
CA ALA A 262 -7.47 20.20 -41.18
C ALA A 262 -8.00 18.85 -41.73
N LYS A 263 -8.32 17.89 -40.82
CA LYS A 263 -8.89 16.59 -41.22
C LYS A 263 -10.38 16.63 -41.53
N THR A 264 -11.11 17.61 -41.02
CA THR A 264 -12.56 17.72 -41.19
C THR A 264 -12.95 18.62 -42.34
N GLN A 265 -12.00 19.34 -42.95
CA GLN A 265 -12.19 20.14 -44.14
C GLN A 265 -11.93 19.36 -45.44
N ILE A 266 -11.68 18.06 -45.39
CA ILE A 266 -11.58 17.11 -46.47
C ILE A 266 -12.91 16.36 -46.63
#